data_64f20292a1f21a611337124d35502389
#
_entry.id   64f20292a1f21a611337124d35502389
#
_cell.length_a   1.000
_cell.length_b   1.000
_cell.length_c   1.000
_cell.angle_alpha   90.00
_cell.angle_beta   90.00
_cell.angle_gamma   90.00
#
_symmetry.space_group_name_H-M   'P 1'
#
loop_
_entity.id
_entity.type
_entity.pdbx_description
1 polymer ?
#
loop_
_entity_poly.entity_id
_entity_poly.type
_entity_poly.pdbx_seq_one_letter_code
_entity_poly.pdbx_strand_id
1 'polypeptide(L)'
;MIFSFETQNILYVYVLLGIAFVLTVVCAVVLWRRAHRLSKFDLAEATRDYLPEEALPGVSVVVYAHNDCENLERFLPLLLHQDYPDFDVVVVDDASFDGTHDLLSDLLPHFDNLRVTFAPQETRSLSRKKLSLTIGIKASGCLCFIKSAV
;
A
#
# COMPACT_ATOMS: atom_id res chain seq x y z
N MET A 1 -64.22 0.04 11.71
CA MET A 1 -62.98 -0.29 12.40
C MET A 1 -61.98 -1.08 11.54
N ILE A 2 -62.41 -1.88 10.57
CA ILE A 2 -61.54 -2.68 9.69
C ILE A 2 -60.85 -1.82 8.60
N PHE A 3 -61.54 -0.82 8.04
CA PHE A 3 -60.99 0.10 7.02
C PHE A 3 -59.84 1.01 7.50
N SER A 4 -59.79 1.27 8.79
CA SER A 4 -58.73 2.10 9.40
C SER A 4 -57.40 1.36 9.53
N PHE A 5 -57.44 0.04 9.66
CA PHE A 5 -56.27 -0.81 9.85
C PHE A 5 -55.53 -1.08 8.52
N GLU A 6 -56.24 -1.24 7.40
CA GLU A 6 -55.63 -1.42 6.09
C GLU A 6 -54.96 -0.17 5.58
N THR A 7 -55.54 1.00 5.76
CA THR A 7 -54.95 2.28 5.34
C THR A 7 -53.66 2.61 6.11
N GLN A 8 -53.59 2.23 7.39
CA GLN A 8 -52.37 2.42 8.18
C GLN A 8 -51.21 1.53 7.69
N ASN A 9 -51.47 0.26 7.37
CA ASN A 9 -50.47 -0.66 6.84
C ASN A 9 -49.94 -0.19 5.45
N ILE A 10 -50.82 0.30 4.60
CA ILE A 10 -50.47 0.85 3.30
C ILE A 10 -49.53 2.08 3.44
N LEU A 11 -49.83 2.95 4.40
CA LEU A 11 -48.98 4.12 4.67
C LEU A 11 -47.56 3.70 5.14
N TYR A 12 -47.43 2.71 6.02
CA TYR A 12 -46.14 2.18 6.45
C TYR A 12 -45.35 1.60 5.30
N VAL A 13 -45.99 0.88 4.38
CA VAL A 13 -45.32 0.33 3.20
C VAL A 13 -44.74 1.46 2.30
N TYR A 14 -45.51 2.53 2.05
CA TYR A 14 -45.00 3.67 1.27
C TYR A 14 -43.87 4.41 1.97
N VAL A 15 -43.91 4.56 3.29
CA VAL A 15 -42.82 5.15 4.07
C VAL A 15 -41.54 4.32 3.98
N LEU A 16 -41.65 2.99 4.12
CA LEU A 16 -40.53 2.08 4.00
C LEU A 16 -39.92 2.08 2.58
N LEU A 17 -40.75 2.09 1.55
CA LEU A 17 -40.32 2.22 0.16
C LEU A 17 -39.60 3.55 -0.10
N GLY A 18 -40.10 4.65 0.47
CA GLY A 18 -39.47 5.96 0.39
C GLY A 18 -38.08 5.98 1.05
N ILE A 19 -37.95 5.39 2.24
CA ILE A 19 -36.65 5.26 2.93
C ILE A 19 -35.68 4.41 2.13
N ALA A 20 -36.12 3.25 1.60
CA ALA A 20 -35.30 2.37 0.78
C ALA A 20 -34.83 3.10 -0.49
N PHE A 21 -35.68 3.89 -1.13
CA PHE A 21 -35.31 4.68 -2.30
C PHE A 21 -34.25 5.74 -1.98
N VAL A 22 -34.42 6.47 -0.88
CA VAL A 22 -33.43 7.48 -0.44
C VAL A 22 -32.08 6.83 -0.15
N LEU A 23 -32.05 5.67 0.55
CA LEU A 23 -30.83 4.93 0.83
C LEU A 23 -30.12 4.48 -0.44
N THR A 24 -30.87 3.99 -1.43
CA THR A 24 -30.29 3.56 -2.74
C THR A 24 -29.66 4.73 -3.49
N VAL A 25 -30.34 5.89 -3.51
CA VAL A 25 -29.79 7.11 -4.13
C VAL A 25 -28.52 7.58 -3.43
N VAL A 26 -28.50 7.58 -2.09
CA VAL A 26 -27.32 7.97 -1.30
C VAL A 26 -26.14 7.01 -1.60
N CYS A 27 -26.39 5.69 -1.60
CA CYS A 27 -25.37 4.72 -1.97
C CYS A 27 -24.83 4.93 -3.39
N ALA A 28 -25.71 5.15 -4.35
CA ALA A 28 -25.33 5.42 -5.74
C ALA A 28 -24.46 6.69 -5.85
N VAL A 29 -24.82 7.76 -5.17
CA VAL A 29 -24.04 9.01 -5.16
C VAL A 29 -22.67 8.82 -4.51
N VAL A 30 -22.59 8.07 -3.41
CA VAL A 30 -21.32 7.79 -2.72
C VAL A 30 -20.40 6.94 -3.61
N LEU A 31 -20.93 5.90 -4.24
CA LEU A 31 -20.18 5.06 -5.17
C LEU A 31 -19.71 5.84 -6.40
N TRP A 32 -20.57 6.68 -6.97
CA TRP A 32 -20.23 7.53 -8.11
C TRP A 32 -19.14 8.56 -7.75
N ARG A 33 -19.22 9.19 -6.57
CA ARG A 33 -18.16 10.07 -6.08
C ARG A 33 -16.83 9.35 -5.85
N ARG A 34 -16.86 8.11 -5.37
CA ARG A 34 -15.63 7.27 -5.23
C ARG A 34 -15.04 6.94 -6.61
N ALA A 35 -15.86 6.49 -7.54
CA ALA A 35 -15.42 6.18 -8.90
C ALA A 35 -14.85 7.43 -9.61
N HIS A 36 -15.48 8.58 -9.45
CA HIS A 36 -14.99 9.85 -10.04
C HIS A 36 -13.69 10.37 -9.42
N ARG A 37 -13.39 10.01 -8.16
CA ARG A 37 -12.09 10.33 -7.57
C ARG A 37 -10.98 9.46 -8.18
N LEU A 38 -11.24 8.19 -8.40
CA LEU A 38 -10.28 7.27 -9.03
C LEU A 38 -9.97 7.68 -10.48
N SER A 39 -10.97 8.05 -11.26
CA SER A 39 -10.76 8.50 -12.65
C SER A 39 -9.98 9.81 -12.78
N LYS A 40 -10.01 10.67 -11.77
CA LYS A 40 -9.20 11.90 -11.75
C LYS A 40 -7.72 11.65 -11.43
N PHE A 41 -7.40 10.56 -10.73
CA PHE A 41 -6.01 10.17 -10.48
C PHE A 41 -5.31 9.75 -11.78
N ASP A 42 -5.94 8.92 -12.60
CA ASP A 42 -5.36 8.46 -13.88
C ASP A 42 -5.12 9.60 -14.88
N LEU A 43 -6.03 10.60 -14.92
CA LEU A 43 -5.89 11.76 -15.79
C LEU A 43 -4.83 12.76 -15.31
N ALA A 44 -4.66 12.92 -13.99
CA ALA A 44 -3.65 13.80 -13.42
C ALA A 44 -2.25 13.19 -13.56
N GLU A 45 -2.13 11.87 -13.56
CA GLU A 45 -0.87 11.15 -13.77
C GLU A 45 -0.46 11.14 -15.24
N ALA A 46 -1.42 10.99 -16.15
CA ALA A 46 -1.19 11.07 -17.60
C ALA A 46 -0.82 12.47 -18.10
N THR A 47 -1.14 13.53 -17.34
CA THR A 47 -0.83 14.93 -17.67
C THR A 47 0.34 15.50 -16.88
N ARG A 48 1.02 14.70 -16.05
CA ARG A 48 2.29 15.11 -15.45
C ARG A 48 3.30 15.28 -16.57
N ASP A 49 3.64 16.53 -16.87
CA ASP A 49 4.89 16.84 -17.57
C ASP A 49 6.00 16.12 -16.78
N TYR A 50 6.63 15.15 -17.41
CA TYR A 50 7.76 14.45 -16.83
C TYR A 50 8.78 15.50 -16.41
N LEU A 51 9.05 15.57 -15.11
CA LEU A 51 10.15 16.41 -14.64
C LEU A 51 11.42 15.97 -15.37
N PRO A 52 12.28 16.91 -15.78
CA PRO A 52 13.57 16.53 -16.35
C PRO A 52 14.29 15.62 -15.34
N GLU A 53 15.00 14.64 -15.83
CA GLU A 53 15.66 13.59 -15.02
C GLU A 53 16.51 14.16 -13.88
N GLU A 54 17.12 15.33 -14.09
CA GLU A 54 17.91 16.07 -13.10
C GLU A 54 17.07 16.68 -11.95
N ALA A 55 15.75 16.79 -12.11
CA ALA A 55 14.83 17.32 -11.11
C ALA A 55 14.02 16.23 -10.38
N LEU A 56 14.26 14.95 -10.69
CA LEU A 56 13.58 13.85 -10.02
C LEU A 56 14.11 13.69 -8.58
N PRO A 57 13.23 13.61 -7.58
CA PRO A 57 13.65 13.40 -6.19
C PRO A 57 14.17 11.97 -6.02
N GLY A 58 15.17 11.77 -5.17
CA GLY A 58 15.63 10.44 -4.77
C GLY A 58 14.50 9.61 -4.13
N VAL A 59 14.43 8.33 -4.48
CA VAL A 59 13.39 7.40 -4.03
C VAL A 59 14.00 6.21 -3.32
N SER A 60 13.58 5.97 -2.08
CA SER A 60 13.91 4.75 -1.34
C SER A 60 12.70 3.82 -1.25
N VAL A 61 12.85 2.58 -1.67
CA VAL A 61 11.82 1.54 -1.49
C VAL A 61 12.15 0.68 -0.28
N VAL A 62 11.26 0.70 0.71
CA VAL A 62 11.42 -0.12 1.91
C VAL A 62 10.61 -1.40 1.78
N VAL A 63 11.29 -2.54 1.79
CA VAL A 63 10.70 -3.88 1.70
C VAL A 63 10.77 -4.56 3.06
N TYR A 64 9.63 -5.01 3.57
CA TYR A 64 9.56 -5.85 4.75
C TYR A 64 9.63 -7.31 4.35
N ALA A 65 10.53 -8.07 4.97
CA ALA A 65 10.71 -9.49 4.74
C ALA A 65 10.57 -10.28 6.04
N HIS A 66 9.86 -11.40 6.01
CA HIS A 66 9.76 -12.37 7.08
C HIS A 66 9.44 -13.74 6.49
N ASN A 67 10.43 -14.63 6.43
CA ASN A 67 10.36 -15.94 5.78
C ASN A 67 9.83 -15.83 4.32
N ASP A 68 10.48 -15.00 3.53
CA ASP A 68 10.02 -14.64 2.18
C ASP A 68 11.13 -14.83 1.13
N CYS A 69 11.99 -15.84 1.34
CA CYS A 69 13.16 -16.14 0.52
C CYS A 69 12.81 -16.32 -0.95
N GLU A 70 11.79 -17.13 -1.27
CA GLU A 70 11.39 -17.44 -2.64
C GLU A 70 10.91 -16.21 -3.41
N ASN A 71 10.09 -15.33 -2.77
CA ASN A 71 9.62 -14.12 -3.41
C ASN A 71 10.75 -13.10 -3.59
N LEU A 72 11.63 -12.96 -2.60
CA LEU A 72 12.78 -12.06 -2.71
C LEU A 72 13.75 -12.49 -3.79
N GLU A 73 14.08 -13.79 -3.89
CA GLU A 73 14.91 -14.32 -4.96
C GLU A 73 14.36 -13.96 -6.35
N ARG A 74 13.05 -14.06 -6.50
CA ARG A 74 12.37 -13.81 -7.78
C ARG A 74 12.19 -12.33 -8.11
N PHE A 75 11.81 -11.51 -7.13
CA PHE A 75 11.36 -10.14 -7.40
C PHE A 75 12.36 -9.06 -7.00
N LEU A 76 13.25 -9.30 -6.04
CA LEU A 76 14.22 -8.30 -5.60
C LEU A 76 15.19 -7.87 -6.71
N PRO A 77 15.75 -8.78 -7.53
CA PRO A 77 16.59 -8.37 -8.65
C PRO A 77 15.86 -7.49 -9.68
N LEU A 78 14.57 -7.77 -9.94
CA LEU A 78 13.75 -6.96 -10.84
C LEU A 78 13.52 -5.55 -10.28
N LEU A 79 13.35 -5.45 -8.97
CA LEU A 79 13.20 -4.17 -8.27
C LEU A 79 14.50 -3.36 -8.30
N LEU A 80 15.66 -4.02 -8.11
CA LEU A 80 16.97 -3.39 -8.10
C LEU A 80 17.42 -2.87 -9.48
N HIS A 81 16.88 -3.42 -10.57
CA HIS A 81 17.16 -3.00 -11.95
C HIS A 81 16.19 -1.92 -12.46
N GLN A 82 15.48 -1.20 -11.59
CA GLN A 82 14.62 -0.10 -12.02
C GLN A 82 15.45 1.04 -12.60
N ASP A 83 14.99 1.57 -13.75
CA ASP A 83 15.61 2.70 -14.43
C ASP A 83 15.14 4.02 -13.77
N TYR A 84 15.80 4.39 -12.67
CA TYR A 84 15.53 5.62 -11.93
C TYR A 84 16.85 6.22 -11.41
N PRO A 85 17.09 7.55 -11.59
CA PRO A 85 18.42 8.15 -11.39
C PRO A 85 18.94 8.07 -9.95
N ASP A 86 18.11 8.30 -8.96
CA ASP A 86 18.49 8.23 -7.53
C ASP A 86 17.53 7.28 -6.79
N PHE A 87 17.89 5.99 -6.81
CA PHE A 87 17.03 4.90 -6.33
C PHE A 87 17.80 3.95 -5.43
N ASP A 88 17.27 3.71 -4.24
CA ASP A 88 17.76 2.67 -3.33
C ASP A 88 16.65 1.78 -2.79
N VAL A 89 17.00 0.55 -2.46
CA VAL A 89 16.10 -0.45 -1.87
C VAL A 89 16.62 -0.82 -0.49
N VAL A 90 15.78 -0.66 0.52
CA VAL A 90 16.09 -1.04 1.90
C VAL A 90 15.24 -2.25 2.28
N VAL A 91 15.85 -3.42 2.38
CA VAL A 91 15.18 -4.63 2.86
C VAL A 91 15.33 -4.74 4.38
N VAL A 92 14.22 -4.89 5.08
CA VAL A 92 14.19 -5.09 6.53
C VAL A 92 13.80 -6.53 6.81
N ASP A 93 14.77 -7.33 7.23
CA ASP A 93 14.54 -8.71 7.65
C ASP A 93 14.06 -8.77 9.10
N ASP A 94 12.85 -9.31 9.29
CA ASP A 94 12.22 -9.50 10.61
C ASP A 94 12.49 -10.93 11.13
N ALA A 95 13.76 -11.24 11.40
CA ALA A 95 14.20 -12.52 11.97
C ALA A 95 13.67 -13.73 11.18
N SER A 96 14.00 -13.81 9.90
CA SER A 96 13.67 -14.94 9.04
C SER A 96 14.51 -16.19 9.37
N PHE A 97 13.93 -17.37 9.10
CA PHE A 97 14.55 -18.69 9.35
C PHE A 97 14.64 -19.55 8.10
N ASP A 98 14.21 -19.04 6.94
CA ASP A 98 14.04 -19.76 5.67
C ASP A 98 15.17 -19.55 4.64
N GLY A 99 16.32 -19.02 5.06
CA GLY A 99 17.41 -18.68 4.12
C GLY A 99 17.32 -17.28 3.52
N THR A 100 16.31 -16.47 3.88
CA THR A 100 16.21 -15.05 3.47
C THR A 100 17.49 -14.26 3.80
N HIS A 101 18.08 -14.51 4.96
CA HIS A 101 19.32 -13.87 5.39
C HIS A 101 20.51 -14.19 4.47
N ASP A 102 20.66 -15.44 4.10
CA ASP A 102 21.76 -15.91 3.23
C ASP A 102 21.60 -15.32 1.83
N LEU A 103 20.39 -15.36 1.29
CA LEU A 103 20.05 -14.74 0.00
C LEU A 103 20.38 -13.23 -0.02
N LEU A 104 19.98 -12.49 1.01
CA LEU A 104 20.27 -11.05 1.09
C LEU A 104 21.78 -10.77 1.21
N SER A 105 22.51 -11.61 1.94
CA SER A 105 23.96 -11.50 2.08
C SER A 105 24.68 -11.75 0.75
N ASP A 106 24.16 -12.68 -0.05
CA ASP A 106 24.70 -12.99 -1.37
C ASP A 106 24.42 -11.88 -2.40
N LEU A 107 23.28 -11.23 -2.29
CA LEU A 107 22.91 -10.13 -3.21
C LEU A 107 23.60 -8.79 -2.90
N LEU A 108 23.92 -8.51 -1.64
CA LEU A 108 24.56 -7.25 -1.23
C LEU A 108 25.79 -6.84 -2.06
N PRO A 109 26.76 -7.73 -2.35
CA PRO A 109 27.94 -7.34 -3.11
C PRO A 109 27.68 -7.09 -4.60
N HIS A 110 26.50 -7.45 -5.11
CA HIS A 110 26.15 -7.33 -6.53
C HIS A 110 25.37 -6.05 -6.85
N PHE A 111 24.83 -5.36 -5.84
CA PHE A 111 23.96 -4.20 -6.03
C PHE A 111 24.29 -3.08 -5.05
N ASP A 112 24.86 -1.99 -5.57
CA ASP A 112 25.22 -0.82 -4.76
C ASP A 112 23.99 -0.07 -4.19
N ASN A 113 22.83 -0.22 -4.83
CA ASN A 113 21.56 0.36 -4.41
C ASN A 113 20.75 -0.52 -3.46
N LEU A 114 21.30 -1.65 -3.00
CA LEU A 114 20.67 -2.51 -1.99
C LEU A 114 21.24 -2.23 -0.60
N ARG A 115 20.33 -2.03 0.36
CA ARG A 115 20.67 -1.97 1.80
C ARG A 115 19.86 -3.00 2.55
N VAL A 116 20.48 -3.69 3.49
CA VAL A 116 19.81 -4.67 4.34
C VAL A 116 19.92 -4.23 5.80
N THR A 117 18.81 -4.30 6.52
CA THR A 117 18.77 -4.03 7.94
C THR A 117 17.91 -5.06 8.67
N PHE A 118 18.12 -5.25 9.94
CA PHE A 118 17.48 -6.29 10.75
C PHE A 118 16.57 -5.66 11.80
N ALA A 119 15.39 -6.24 12.00
CA ALA A 119 14.51 -5.84 13.08
C ALA A 119 14.91 -6.54 14.38
N PRO A 120 15.02 -5.82 15.53
CA PRO A 120 15.34 -6.43 16.82
C PRO A 120 14.20 -7.33 17.29
N GLN A 121 14.56 -8.52 17.81
CA GLN A 121 13.61 -9.56 18.23
C GLN A 121 12.82 -9.24 19.52
N GLU A 122 13.28 -8.28 20.33
CA GLU A 122 12.82 -8.10 21.72
C GLU A 122 11.64 -7.14 21.93
N THR A 123 11.08 -6.53 20.90
CA THR A 123 10.02 -5.53 21.08
C THR A 123 8.63 -6.15 21.13
N ARG A 124 8.15 -6.43 22.34
CA ARG A 124 6.81 -7.01 22.61
C ARG A 124 5.63 -6.04 22.45
N SER A 125 5.83 -4.74 22.28
CA SER A 125 4.77 -3.73 22.42
C SER A 125 4.25 -3.11 21.11
N LEU A 126 4.94 -3.28 19.98
CA LEU A 126 4.54 -2.75 18.67
C LEU A 126 4.33 -3.89 17.67
N SER A 127 3.40 -3.70 16.75
CA SER A 127 3.30 -4.61 15.60
C SER A 127 4.67 -4.69 14.92
N ARG A 128 5.25 -5.88 14.82
CA ARG A 128 6.58 -6.14 14.22
C ARG A 128 6.73 -5.44 12.87
N LYS A 129 5.74 -5.58 12.00
CA LYS A 129 5.73 -4.93 10.68
C LYS A 129 5.84 -3.40 10.76
N LYS A 130 5.19 -2.74 11.73
CA LYS A 130 5.30 -1.28 11.91
C LYS A 130 6.70 -0.86 12.37
N LEU A 131 7.29 -1.61 13.29
CA LEU A 131 8.63 -1.34 13.77
C LEU A 131 9.66 -1.51 12.66
N SER A 132 9.61 -2.63 11.93
CA SER A 132 10.50 -2.93 10.81
C SER A 132 10.42 -1.86 9.73
N LEU A 133 9.22 -1.42 9.36
CA LEU A 133 9.04 -0.31 8.43
C LEU A 133 9.61 1.01 8.95
N THR A 134 9.47 1.30 10.25
CA THR A 134 10.07 2.50 10.87
C THR A 134 11.60 2.45 10.81
N ILE A 135 12.20 1.29 11.04
CA ILE A 135 13.64 1.06 10.94
C ILE A 135 14.10 1.26 9.49
N GLY A 136 13.40 0.65 8.54
CA GLY A 136 13.68 0.81 7.10
C GLY A 136 13.63 2.27 6.66
N ILE A 137 12.61 3.01 7.08
CA ILE A 137 12.48 4.45 6.82
C ILE A 137 13.66 5.25 7.40
N LYS A 138 14.13 4.91 8.60
CA LYS A 138 15.29 5.58 9.20
C LYS A 138 16.61 5.19 8.52
N ALA A 139 16.69 4.00 7.94
CA ALA A 139 17.87 3.51 7.23
C ALA A 139 17.93 4.03 5.78
N SER A 140 16.82 4.48 5.22
CA SER A 140 16.75 5.05 3.88
C SER A 140 17.42 6.44 3.84
N GLY A 141 18.09 6.74 2.72
CA GLY A 141 18.80 8.00 2.51
C GLY A 141 17.96 9.10 1.87
N CYS A 142 16.79 8.77 1.33
CA CYS A 142 15.95 9.65 0.52
C CYS A 142 14.64 10.06 1.21
N LEU A 143 14.02 11.15 0.72
CA LEU A 143 12.80 11.74 1.31
C LEU A 143 11.48 11.11 0.83
N CYS A 144 11.50 10.32 -0.23
CA CYS A 144 10.30 9.66 -0.79
C CYS A 144 10.26 8.18 -0.45
N PHE A 145 9.14 7.69 0.08
CA PHE A 145 8.98 6.30 0.49
C PHE A 145 7.84 5.64 -0.27
N ILE A 146 8.12 4.48 -0.85
CA ILE A 146 7.10 3.58 -1.37
C ILE A 146 7.05 2.37 -0.44
N LYS A 147 5.89 2.14 0.18
CA LYS A 147 5.65 0.97 1.00
C LYS A 147 5.28 -0.19 0.09
N SER A 148 6.16 -1.15 -0.12
CA SER A 148 5.77 -2.44 -0.66
C SER A 148 5.11 -3.28 0.45
N ALA A 149 3.91 -3.77 0.19
CA ALA A 149 3.26 -4.81 0.96
C ALA A 149 3.28 -6.06 0.09
N VAL A 150 4.17 -6.98 0.41
CA VAL A 150 4.09 -8.36 -0.05
C VAL A 150 3.28 -9.15 0.97
#